data_f72b4d93fe31b9c4eef5c1c1e92c1f6b
#
_entry.id   f72b4d93fe31b9c4eef5c1c1e92c1f6b
#
_cell.length_a   1.000
_cell.length_b   1.000
_cell.length_c   1.000
_cell.angle_alpha   90.00
_cell.angle_beta   90.00
_cell.angle_gamma   90.00
#
_symmetry.space_group_name_H-M   'P 1'
#
loop_
_entity.id
_entity.type
_entity.pdbx_description
1 polymer ?
#
loop_
_entity_poly.entity_id
_entity_poly.type
_entity_poly.pdbx_seq_one_letter_code
_entity_poly.pdbx_strand_id
1 'polypeptide(L)'
;MDIKQLRNFISIVDHKSFSKAAAFRNLSQPAMSLSISNLEKEVEAQLLVRKRNEVTLTEVGEAFILHARAALREIEKAEEIVNSVKVEKEKIIRIGLSGLISNILAKEVLNEFCTPNSNIRV
;
A
#
# COMPACT_ATOMS: atom_id res chain seq x y z
N MET A 1 -6.19 -8.82 -12.34
CA MET A 1 -5.85 -8.76 -10.90
C MET A 1 -5.42 -7.36 -10.54
N ASP A 2 -5.97 -6.80 -9.49
CA ASP A 2 -5.65 -5.45 -9.04
C ASP A 2 -5.28 -5.41 -7.56
N ILE A 3 -4.82 -4.23 -7.09
CA ILE A 3 -4.39 -4.05 -5.70
C ILE A 3 -5.53 -4.27 -4.71
N LYS A 4 -6.74 -3.84 -5.04
CA LYS A 4 -7.91 -4.01 -4.17
C LYS A 4 -8.24 -5.48 -3.97
N GLN A 5 -8.17 -6.27 -5.03
CA GLN A 5 -8.37 -7.72 -4.94
C GLN A 5 -7.31 -8.39 -4.06
N LEU A 6 -6.04 -7.99 -4.20
CA LEU A 6 -4.97 -8.50 -3.35
C LEU A 6 -5.19 -8.13 -1.88
N ARG A 7 -5.54 -6.88 -1.60
CA ARG A 7 -5.84 -6.44 -0.23
C ARG A 7 -7.03 -7.20 0.36
N ASN A 8 -8.08 -7.40 -0.44
CA ASN A 8 -9.26 -8.15 -0.01
C ASN A 8 -8.91 -9.60 0.30
N PHE A 9 -8.15 -10.24 -0.57
CA PHE A 9 -7.71 -11.62 -0.37
C PHE A 9 -6.88 -11.76 0.92
N ILE A 10 -5.89 -10.91 1.10
CA ILE A 10 -5.04 -10.92 2.29
C ILE A 10 -5.87 -10.69 3.56
N SER A 11 -6.84 -9.77 3.53
CA SER A 11 -7.73 -9.51 4.66
C SER A 11 -8.52 -10.75 5.05
N ILE A 12 -9.04 -11.50 4.09
CA ILE A 12 -9.78 -12.73 4.37
C ILE A 12 -8.87 -13.78 5.02
N VAL A 13 -7.65 -13.92 4.52
CA VAL A 13 -6.68 -14.86 5.10
C VAL A 13 -6.32 -14.46 6.52
N ASP A 14 -6.08 -13.19 6.77
CA ASP A 14 -5.70 -12.68 8.09
C ASP A 14 -6.84 -12.80 9.11
N HIS A 15 -8.05 -12.49 8.72
CA HIS A 15 -9.22 -12.53 9.62
C HIS A 15 -9.87 -13.92 9.68
N LYS A 16 -9.52 -14.79 8.76
CA LYS A 16 -10.13 -16.15 8.62
C LYS A 16 -11.66 -16.09 8.52
N SER A 17 -12.19 -15.00 7.94
CA SER A 17 -13.63 -14.74 7.87
C SER A 17 -13.92 -13.73 6.78
N PHE A 18 -14.87 -14.05 5.92
CA PHE A 18 -15.37 -13.12 4.91
C PHE A 18 -16.06 -11.91 5.53
N SER A 19 -16.88 -12.12 6.54
CA SER A 19 -17.62 -11.02 7.18
C SER A 19 -16.70 -10.07 7.94
N LYS A 20 -15.72 -10.59 8.68
CA LYS A 20 -14.73 -9.75 9.39
C LYS A 20 -13.85 -8.98 8.42
N ALA A 21 -13.39 -9.63 7.37
CA ALA A 21 -12.57 -9.00 6.34
C ALA A 21 -13.37 -7.90 5.61
N ALA A 22 -14.63 -8.16 5.29
CA ALA A 22 -15.50 -7.18 4.65
C ALA A 22 -15.66 -5.93 5.53
N ALA A 23 -15.93 -6.12 6.82
CA ALA A 23 -16.01 -5.02 7.78
C ALA A 23 -14.71 -4.23 7.85
N PHE A 24 -13.57 -4.91 7.92
CA PHE A 24 -12.26 -4.28 7.95
C PHE A 24 -11.97 -3.45 6.68
N ARG A 25 -12.40 -3.95 5.53
CA ARG A 25 -12.21 -3.29 4.23
C ARG A 25 -13.31 -2.30 3.87
N ASN A 26 -14.29 -2.09 4.75
CA ASN A 26 -15.46 -1.24 4.51
C ASN A 26 -16.26 -1.69 3.28
N LEU A 27 -16.44 -2.99 3.15
CA LEU A 27 -17.21 -3.62 2.08
C LEU A 27 -18.36 -4.44 2.64
N SER A 28 -19.40 -4.64 1.84
CA SER A 28 -20.41 -5.63 2.15
C SER A 28 -19.84 -7.04 1.97
N GLN A 29 -20.41 -8.01 2.65
CA GLN A 29 -19.99 -9.40 2.47
C GLN A 29 -20.18 -9.89 1.02
N PRO A 30 -21.31 -9.59 0.33
CA PRO A 30 -21.44 -9.93 -1.08
C PRO A 30 -20.38 -9.28 -1.99
N ALA A 31 -20.00 -8.03 -1.72
CA ALA A 31 -18.94 -7.36 -2.48
C ALA A 31 -17.58 -8.03 -2.28
N MET A 32 -17.28 -8.42 -1.03
CA MET A 32 -16.06 -9.15 -0.72
C MET A 32 -16.03 -10.51 -1.43
N SER A 33 -17.14 -11.24 -1.38
CA SER A 33 -17.26 -12.54 -2.06
C SER A 33 -17.11 -12.43 -3.56
N LEU A 34 -17.68 -11.37 -4.16
CA LEU A 34 -17.54 -11.10 -5.59
C LEU A 34 -16.10 -10.77 -5.97
N SER A 35 -15.43 -9.96 -5.17
CA SER A 35 -14.01 -9.62 -5.38
C SER A 35 -13.13 -10.87 -5.45
N ILE A 36 -13.33 -11.79 -4.52
CA ILE A 36 -12.57 -13.04 -4.49
C ILE A 36 -12.95 -13.97 -5.63
N SER A 37 -14.23 -14.08 -5.93
CA SER A 37 -14.70 -14.89 -7.07
C SER A 37 -14.08 -14.40 -8.38
N ASN A 38 -14.02 -13.09 -8.59
CA ASN A 38 -13.39 -12.50 -9.78
C ASN A 38 -11.90 -12.77 -9.81
N LEU A 39 -11.22 -12.67 -8.68
CA LEU A 39 -9.79 -12.98 -8.57
C LEU A 39 -9.53 -14.44 -8.94
N GLU A 40 -10.29 -15.36 -8.39
CA GLU A 40 -10.14 -16.79 -8.67
C GLU A 40 -10.39 -17.11 -10.14
N LYS A 41 -11.36 -16.44 -10.77
CA LYS A 41 -11.61 -16.57 -12.21
C LYS A 41 -10.45 -16.06 -13.05
N GLU A 42 -9.89 -14.92 -12.69
CA GLU A 42 -8.76 -14.33 -13.42
C GLU A 42 -7.51 -15.19 -13.36
N VAL A 43 -7.22 -15.79 -12.20
CA VAL A 43 -6.05 -16.66 -12.05
C VAL A 43 -6.36 -18.11 -12.42
N GLU A 44 -7.62 -18.42 -12.74
CA GLU A 44 -8.08 -19.74 -13.13
C GLU A 44 -7.76 -20.83 -12.09
N ALA A 45 -7.90 -20.48 -10.82
CA ALA A 45 -7.65 -21.40 -9.72
C ALA A 45 -8.47 -20.99 -8.50
N GLN A 46 -8.88 -21.99 -7.72
CA GLN A 46 -9.49 -21.75 -6.43
C GLN A 46 -8.38 -21.48 -5.41
N LEU A 47 -8.50 -20.37 -4.69
CA LEU A 47 -7.51 -19.94 -3.70
C LEU A 47 -7.98 -20.21 -2.27
N LEU A 48 -9.29 -20.15 -2.04
CA LEU A 48 -9.89 -20.30 -0.72
C LEU A 48 -10.92 -21.41 -0.71
N VAL A 49 -11.00 -22.09 0.43
CA VAL A 49 -12.06 -23.07 0.72
C VAL A 49 -12.92 -22.50 1.84
N ARG A 50 -14.21 -22.32 1.56
CA ARG A 50 -15.20 -21.93 2.57
C ARG A 50 -15.78 -23.19 3.22
N LYS A 51 -15.49 -23.32 4.49
CA LYS A 51 -16.13 -24.31 5.35
C LYS A 51 -17.06 -23.57 6.33
N ARG A 52 -17.94 -24.33 6.96
CA ARG A 52 -18.83 -23.82 8.00
C ARG A 52 -18.01 -23.09 9.07
N ASN A 53 -18.17 -21.78 9.22
CA ASN A 53 -17.46 -20.94 10.20
C ASN A 53 -15.93 -20.87 10.02
N GLU A 54 -15.40 -21.32 8.89
CA GLU A 54 -13.96 -21.35 8.67
C GLU A 54 -13.62 -21.09 7.21
N VAL A 55 -12.54 -20.35 6.99
CA VAL A 55 -11.96 -20.13 5.66
C VAL A 55 -10.51 -20.60 5.70
N THR A 56 -10.16 -21.49 4.78
CA THR A 56 -8.80 -22.01 4.66
C THR A 56 -8.27 -21.78 3.25
N LEU A 57 -6.96 -21.84 3.10
CA LEU A 57 -6.31 -21.73 1.80
C LEU A 57 -6.26 -23.09 1.10
N THR A 58 -6.42 -23.08 -0.22
CA THR A 58 -6.05 -24.24 -1.03
C THR A 58 -4.54 -24.33 -1.12
N GLU A 59 -4.02 -25.43 -1.67
CA GLU A 59 -2.58 -25.57 -1.94
C GLU A 59 -2.07 -24.42 -2.82
N VAL A 60 -2.80 -24.08 -3.87
CA VAL A 60 -2.48 -22.94 -4.73
C VAL A 60 -2.57 -21.65 -3.96
N GLY A 61 -3.59 -21.50 -3.11
CA GLY A 61 -3.76 -20.32 -2.26
C GLY A 61 -2.62 -20.11 -1.29
N GLU A 62 -2.06 -21.18 -0.73
CA GLU A 62 -0.89 -21.09 0.17
C GLU A 62 0.35 -20.55 -0.55
N ALA A 63 0.59 -21.00 -1.77
CA ALA A 63 1.67 -20.45 -2.59
C ALA A 63 1.38 -19.01 -3.00
N PHE A 64 0.16 -18.73 -3.43
CA PHE A 64 -0.28 -17.43 -3.89
C PHE A 64 -0.17 -16.35 -2.79
N ILE A 65 -0.55 -16.67 -1.55
CA ILE A 65 -0.54 -15.69 -0.46
C ILE A 65 0.85 -15.13 -0.19
N LEU A 66 1.88 -15.95 -0.31
CA LEU A 66 3.26 -15.51 -0.10
C LEU A 66 3.64 -14.42 -1.10
N HIS A 67 3.30 -14.63 -2.37
CA HIS A 67 3.58 -13.66 -3.42
C HIS A 67 2.65 -12.44 -3.35
N ALA A 68 1.40 -12.63 -2.96
CA ALA A 68 0.46 -11.53 -2.76
C ALA A 68 0.94 -10.58 -1.66
N ARG A 69 1.40 -11.11 -0.54
CA ARG A 69 1.97 -10.31 0.55
C ARG A 69 3.23 -9.57 0.12
N ALA A 70 4.12 -10.25 -0.62
CA ALA A 70 5.34 -9.64 -1.13
C ALA A 70 5.03 -8.50 -2.11
N ALA A 71 4.10 -8.72 -3.03
CA ALA A 71 3.67 -7.70 -3.98
C ALA A 71 3.08 -6.47 -3.29
N LEU A 72 2.22 -6.68 -2.29
CA LEU A 72 1.62 -5.58 -1.54
C LEU A 72 2.66 -4.79 -0.76
N ARG A 73 3.63 -5.46 -0.15
CA ARG A 73 4.75 -4.78 0.54
C ARG A 73 5.55 -3.89 -0.41
N GLU A 74 5.82 -4.35 -1.62
CA GLU A 74 6.53 -3.55 -2.61
C GLU A 74 5.73 -2.31 -3.03
N ILE A 75 4.43 -2.45 -3.19
CA ILE A 75 3.54 -1.33 -3.50
C ILE A 75 3.55 -0.31 -2.35
N GLU A 76 3.46 -0.78 -1.11
CA GLU A 76 3.49 0.09 0.08
C GLU A 76 4.82 0.82 0.20
N LYS A 77 5.94 0.17 -0.10
CA LYS A 77 7.26 0.81 -0.14
C LYS A 77 7.32 1.91 -1.19
N ALA A 78 6.74 1.68 -2.36
CA ALA A 78 6.69 2.69 -3.42
C ALA A 78 5.87 3.91 -2.97
N GLU A 79 4.74 3.69 -2.31
CA GLU A 79 3.92 4.76 -1.75
C GLU A 79 4.67 5.56 -0.68
N GLU A 80 5.39 4.87 0.21
CA GLU A 80 6.21 5.49 1.26
C GLU A 80 7.30 6.39 0.67
N ILE A 81 7.98 5.93 -0.38
CA ILE A 81 9.03 6.71 -1.06
C ILE A 81 8.43 7.99 -1.66
N VAL A 82 7.29 7.89 -2.32
CA VAL A 82 6.60 9.05 -2.90
C VAL A 82 6.22 10.05 -1.80
N ASN A 83 5.67 9.57 -0.69
CA ASN A 83 5.28 10.41 0.44
C ASN A 83 6.49 11.08 1.09
N SER A 84 7.61 10.38 1.24
CA SER A 84 8.86 10.94 1.77
C SER A 84 9.38 12.08 0.89
N VAL A 85 9.37 11.90 -0.43
CA VAL A 85 9.79 12.94 -1.37
C VAL A 85 8.87 14.16 -1.30
N LYS A 86 7.55 13.95 -1.20
CA LYS A 86 6.59 15.06 -1.04
C LYS A 86 6.83 15.84 0.24
N VAL A 87 7.07 15.17 1.36
CA VAL A 87 7.35 15.82 2.65
C VAL A 87 8.61 16.68 2.56
N GLU A 88 9.69 16.17 1.96
CA GLU A 88 10.93 16.93 1.79
C GLU A 88 10.72 18.17 0.92
N LYS A 89 9.97 18.04 -0.18
CA LYS A 89 9.63 19.20 -1.03
C LYS A 89 8.81 20.25 -0.29
N GLU A 90 7.86 19.86 0.53
CA GLU A 90 7.07 20.77 1.36
C GLU A 90 7.94 21.51 2.36
N LYS A 91 8.90 20.84 3.00
CA LYS A 91 9.86 21.47 3.92
C LYS A 91 10.69 22.52 3.21
N ILE A 92 11.20 22.23 2.04
CA ILE A 92 12.01 23.15 1.24
C ILE A 92 11.20 24.38 0.83
N ILE A 93 9.96 24.21 0.42
CA ILE A 93 9.06 25.32 0.08
C ILE A 93 8.80 26.20 1.30
N ARG A 94 8.54 25.64 2.47
CA ARG A 94 8.33 26.39 3.71
C ARG A 94 9.55 27.21 4.10
N ILE A 95 10.73 26.63 4.02
CA ILE A 95 12.00 27.30 4.29
C ILE A 95 12.23 28.44 3.29
N GLY A 96 11.95 28.17 2.01
CA GLY A 96 12.04 29.19 0.96
C GLY A 96 11.12 30.40 1.19
N LEU A 97 9.88 30.14 1.58
CA LEU A 97 8.90 31.19 1.89
C LEU A 97 9.32 32.01 3.12
N SER A 98 9.80 31.34 4.16
CA SER A 98 10.33 32.01 5.36
C SER A 98 11.57 32.82 5.04
N GLY A 99 12.39 32.35 4.13
CA GLY A 99 13.63 32.96 3.71
C GLY A 99 13.48 34.18 2.78
N LEU A 100 12.28 34.43 2.24
CA LEU A 100 11.99 35.65 1.52
C LEU A 100 12.13 36.89 2.42
N ILE A 101 12.05 36.69 3.72
CA ILE A 101 12.25 37.73 4.73
C ILE A 101 13.73 37.96 5.01
N SER A 102 14.58 36.94 4.75
CA SER A 102 16.03 36.98 4.97
C SER A 102 16.76 36.21 3.86
N ASN A 103 17.11 36.93 2.80
CA ASN A 103 17.72 36.36 1.60
C ASN A 103 19.02 35.58 1.86
N ILE A 104 19.83 36.02 2.81
CA ILE A 104 21.12 35.41 3.13
C ILE A 104 20.90 34.05 3.80
N LEU A 105 19.95 33.98 4.74
CA LEU A 105 19.63 32.76 5.46
C LEU A 105 19.04 31.72 4.54
N ALA A 106 18.19 32.12 3.61
CA ALA A 106 17.56 31.24 2.64
C ALA A 106 18.58 30.55 1.74
N LYS A 107 19.59 31.26 1.28
CA LYS A 107 20.68 30.72 0.45
C LYS A 107 21.50 29.69 1.21
N GLU A 108 21.85 29.97 2.47
CA GLU A 108 22.60 29.04 3.31
C GLU A 108 21.83 27.77 3.58
N VAL A 109 20.55 27.88 3.91
CA VAL A 109 19.69 26.70 4.17
C VAL A 109 19.52 25.86 2.91
N LEU A 110 19.28 26.46 1.76
CA LEU A 110 19.17 25.73 0.50
C LEU A 110 20.48 25.04 0.12
N ASN A 111 21.62 25.68 0.36
CA ASN A 111 22.92 25.05 0.13
C ASN A 111 23.15 23.87 1.06
N GLU A 112 22.79 23.95 2.32
CA GLU A 112 22.86 22.84 3.25
C GLU A 112 22.00 21.66 2.81
N PHE A 113 20.80 21.91 2.31
CA PHE A 113 19.91 20.86 1.82
C PHE A 113 20.32 20.28 0.49
N CYS A 114 20.84 21.09 -0.43
CA CYS A 114 21.11 20.66 -1.80
C CYS A 114 22.53 20.15 -2.01
N THR A 115 23.52 20.62 -1.25
CA THR A 115 24.92 20.27 -1.48
C THR A 115 25.43 19.03 -0.77
N PRO A 116 25.10 18.75 0.52
CA PRO A 116 25.61 17.56 1.19
C PRO A 116 24.86 16.28 0.79
N ASN A 117 23.62 16.40 0.37
CA ASN A 117 22.75 15.27 0.05
C ASN A 117 22.22 15.39 -1.37
N SER A 118 22.92 14.78 -2.31
CA SER A 118 22.49 14.73 -3.70
C SER A 118 21.13 14.04 -3.90
N ASN A 119 20.63 13.35 -2.89
CA ASN A 119 19.34 12.67 -2.92
C ASN A 119 18.17 13.61 -2.64
N ILE A 120 18.41 14.76 -2.06
CA ILE A 120 17.39 15.78 -1.82
C ILE A 120 17.39 16.71 -3.02
N ARG A 121 16.36 16.56 -3.85
CA ARG A 121 16.18 17.38 -5.03
C ARG A 121 15.02 18.31 -4.85
N VAL A 122 15.24 19.50 -5.19
CA VAL A 122 14.23 20.56 -5.18
C VAL A 122 13.47 20.57 -6.49
#